data_07392fec34b51cb4d3a09e8c56290363
#
_entry.id   07392fec34b51cb4d3a09e8c56290363
#
_cell.length_a   1.000
_cell.length_b   1.000
_cell.length_c   1.000
_cell.angle_alpha   90.00
_cell.angle_beta   90.00
_cell.angle_gamma   90.00
#
_symmetry.space_group_name_H-M   'P 1'
#
loop_
_entity.id
_entity.type
_entity.pdbx_description
1 polymer ?
#
loop_
_entity_poly.entity_id
_entity_poly.type
_entity_poly.pdbx_seq_one_letter_code
_entity_poly.pdbx_strand_id
1 'polypeptide(L)'
;MKSIFHKFLIFLLLSISAGVMNAKDRYFICHPTAEKGEEVWFHSILPINKLPDSASISISTTGFVLVYVNGRNATTATLWPYRPNNSPGIASQDIDITTLLSYGRNVISIWYAPCLQPLSPTSGSIGNAFATHSDITSDRENNAFATQYQGSQTGDCQISVCITTVTEGKEQRFCNTERDWLCSIAAGKMTRKGEDYDAMAYQQDWKSFIYAVTPLWIGAEKSMLSHPILNDIPDIPLRARKIFEPISVYESDDTTRCYFPLGAEGQIRLTIRGARKGQEIDVNGMRYRCIGKMDEQFFTRFTTVKTDSIIITSRDGTKLPELADAEIIMLKPDESARIGF
;
A
#
# COMPACT_ATOMS: atom_id res chain seq x y z
N MET A 1 -31.56 -39.99 12.64
CA MET A 1 -31.65 -38.52 12.86
C MET A 1 -30.72 -37.99 13.96
N LYS A 2 -30.53 -38.64 15.10
CA LYS A 2 -29.65 -38.14 16.18
C LYS A 2 -28.15 -38.08 15.82
N SER A 3 -27.65 -38.92 14.92
CA SER A 3 -26.21 -38.97 14.52
C SER A 3 -25.80 -37.82 13.60
N ILE A 4 -26.72 -37.28 12.79
CA ILE A 4 -26.41 -36.18 11.84
C ILE A 4 -26.38 -34.83 12.60
N PHE A 5 -27.21 -34.68 13.60
CA PHE A 5 -27.25 -33.48 14.45
C PHE A 5 -25.97 -33.31 15.29
N HIS A 6 -25.39 -34.43 15.76
CA HIS A 6 -24.13 -34.40 16.52
C HIS A 6 -22.92 -34.00 15.66
N LYS A 7 -22.90 -34.43 14.40
CA LYS A 7 -21.82 -34.04 13.48
C LYS A 7 -21.92 -32.57 13.06
N PHE A 8 -23.14 -32.05 12.92
CA PHE A 8 -23.35 -30.63 12.60
C PHE A 8 -23.02 -29.70 13.77
N LEU A 9 -23.29 -30.12 15.00
CA LEU A 9 -22.94 -29.37 16.21
C LEU A 9 -21.44 -29.32 16.47
N ILE A 10 -20.73 -30.42 16.16
CA ILE A 10 -19.26 -30.47 16.28
C ILE A 10 -18.61 -29.60 15.20
N PHE A 11 -19.19 -29.52 13.99
CA PHE A 11 -18.69 -28.63 12.92
C PHE A 11 -18.93 -27.15 13.25
N LEU A 12 -20.03 -26.82 13.92
CA LEU A 12 -20.35 -25.44 14.34
C LEU A 12 -19.50 -24.99 15.54
N LEU A 13 -19.03 -25.91 16.39
CA LEU A 13 -18.13 -25.61 17.52
C LEU A 13 -16.66 -25.51 17.13
N LEU A 14 -16.26 -26.08 15.99
CA LEU A 14 -14.89 -25.98 15.47
C LEU A 14 -14.65 -24.71 14.65
N SER A 15 -15.71 -23.99 14.26
CA SER A 15 -15.61 -22.72 13.52
C SER A 15 -15.46 -21.46 14.40
N ILE A 16 -15.41 -21.60 15.73
CA ILE A 16 -15.36 -20.46 16.68
C ILE A 16 -13.97 -20.25 17.28
N SER A 17 -12.98 -21.04 16.92
CA SER A 17 -11.59 -20.80 17.38
C SER A 17 -10.69 -20.21 16.29
N ALA A 18 -11.16 -19.34 15.41
CA ALA A 18 -10.31 -18.34 14.79
C ALA A 18 -9.87 -17.42 15.94
N GLY A 19 -8.81 -17.83 16.63
CA GLY A 19 -8.27 -17.07 17.74
C GLY A 19 -7.88 -15.71 17.24
N VAL A 20 -8.68 -14.70 17.54
CA VAL A 20 -8.30 -13.30 17.42
C VAL A 20 -6.97 -13.19 18.17
N MET A 21 -5.86 -13.12 17.45
CA MET A 21 -4.56 -12.85 18.05
C MET A 21 -4.72 -11.59 18.88
N ASN A 22 -4.54 -11.70 20.19
CA ASN A 22 -4.60 -10.56 21.08
C ASN A 22 -3.59 -9.51 20.58
N ALA A 23 -3.98 -8.26 20.53
CA ALA A 23 -3.14 -7.14 20.07
C ALA A 23 -1.75 -7.11 20.74
N LYS A 24 -1.63 -7.67 21.94
CA LYS A 24 -0.38 -7.77 22.70
C LYS A 24 0.65 -8.76 22.13
N ASP A 25 0.23 -9.70 21.31
CA ASP A 25 1.10 -10.77 20.80
C ASP A 25 1.58 -10.52 19.36
N ARG A 26 1.23 -9.37 18.78
CA ARG A 26 1.66 -9.02 17.42
C ARG A 26 3.07 -8.48 17.40
N TYR A 27 3.90 -9.10 16.59
CA TYR A 27 5.27 -8.71 16.37
C TYR A 27 5.36 -7.78 15.17
N PHE A 28 5.65 -6.51 15.39
CA PHE A 28 5.83 -5.55 14.31
C PHE A 28 7.28 -5.46 13.89
N ILE A 29 7.50 -5.34 12.59
CA ILE A 29 8.82 -5.13 11.98
C ILE A 29 8.83 -3.83 11.19
N CYS A 30 10.03 -3.26 11.05
CA CYS A 30 10.30 -2.04 10.30
C CYS A 30 11.65 -2.14 9.57
N HIS A 31 11.90 -1.20 8.68
CA HIS A 31 13.23 -0.98 8.13
C HIS A 31 14.06 -0.17 9.14
N PRO A 32 15.30 -0.58 9.48
CA PRO A 32 16.07 0.04 10.58
C PRO A 32 16.44 1.50 10.33
N THR A 33 16.57 1.93 9.08
CA THR A 33 17.06 3.27 8.74
C THR A 33 16.13 4.05 7.81
N ALA A 34 14.91 3.58 7.55
CA ALA A 34 13.97 4.31 6.71
C ALA A 34 13.63 5.67 7.31
N GLU A 35 13.71 6.71 6.50
CA GLU A 35 13.28 8.05 6.85
C GLU A 35 11.74 8.17 6.80
N LYS A 36 11.23 9.23 7.40
CA LYS A 36 9.80 9.54 7.35
C LYS A 36 9.32 9.67 5.90
N GLY A 37 8.25 8.95 5.59
CA GLY A 37 7.65 8.94 4.27
C GLY A 37 8.24 7.93 3.30
N GLU A 38 9.41 7.37 3.55
CA GLU A 38 9.99 6.36 2.67
C GLU A 38 9.12 5.10 2.64
N GLU A 39 8.88 4.61 1.44
CA GLU A 39 8.26 3.34 1.21
C GLU A 39 9.28 2.21 1.37
N VAL A 40 8.81 1.04 1.75
CA VAL A 40 9.68 -0.10 2.05
C VAL A 40 9.18 -1.36 1.36
N TRP A 41 10.10 -2.10 0.76
CA TRP A 41 9.86 -3.48 0.37
C TRP A 41 10.29 -4.42 1.48
N PHE A 42 9.44 -5.39 1.80
CA PHE A 42 9.73 -6.52 2.65
C PHE A 42 9.71 -7.80 1.84
N HIS A 43 10.57 -8.75 2.20
CA HIS A 43 10.74 -10.01 1.50
C HIS A 43 10.98 -11.14 2.48
N SER A 44 10.26 -12.25 2.32
CA SER A 44 10.45 -13.47 3.11
C SER A 44 10.25 -14.72 2.27
N ILE A 45 10.76 -15.85 2.74
CA ILE A 45 10.63 -17.15 2.08
C ILE A 45 9.82 -18.06 2.98
N LEU A 46 8.73 -18.60 2.43
CA LEU A 46 7.85 -19.57 3.05
C LEU A 46 8.10 -20.96 2.44
N PRO A 47 8.69 -21.91 3.17
CA PRO A 47 8.83 -23.29 2.69
C PRO A 47 7.50 -24.04 2.86
N ILE A 48 7.02 -24.69 1.80
CA ILE A 48 5.82 -25.53 1.78
C ILE A 48 6.20 -26.95 1.38
N ASN A 49 6.18 -27.85 2.34
CA ASN A 49 6.53 -29.26 2.14
C ASN A 49 5.35 -30.11 1.64
N LYS A 50 4.13 -29.61 1.80
CA LYS A 50 2.88 -30.18 1.31
C LYS A 50 1.92 -29.05 1.01
N LEU A 51 1.27 -29.07 -0.16
CA LEU A 51 0.29 -28.04 -0.50
C LEU A 51 -0.83 -28.03 0.54
N PRO A 52 -1.16 -26.84 1.10
CA PRO A 52 -2.21 -26.73 2.09
C PRO A 52 -3.60 -26.79 1.44
N ASP A 53 -4.59 -27.26 2.22
CA ASP A 53 -6.01 -27.22 1.84
C ASP A 53 -6.53 -25.77 1.83
N SER A 54 -5.98 -24.94 2.74
CA SER A 54 -6.22 -23.50 2.78
C SER A 54 -5.02 -22.76 3.37
N ALA A 55 -4.82 -21.52 2.93
CA ALA A 55 -3.77 -20.65 3.45
C ALA A 55 -4.21 -19.19 3.42
N SER A 56 -3.87 -18.45 4.47
CA SER A 56 -4.13 -17.01 4.56
C SER A 56 -2.93 -16.24 5.09
N ILE A 57 -2.83 -14.97 4.70
CA ILE A 57 -1.92 -13.99 5.30
C ILE A 57 -2.74 -13.00 6.10
N SER A 58 -2.51 -12.95 7.42
CA SER A 58 -2.99 -11.89 8.30
C SER A 58 -1.97 -10.77 8.35
N ILE A 59 -2.34 -9.58 7.91
CA ILE A 59 -1.48 -8.39 7.95
C ILE A 59 -2.09 -7.34 8.86
N SER A 60 -1.24 -6.80 9.76
CA SER A 60 -1.55 -5.59 10.53
C SER A 60 -0.56 -4.50 10.13
N THR A 61 -1.06 -3.29 9.84
CA THR A 61 -0.24 -2.22 9.28
C THR A 61 -0.68 -0.84 9.76
N THR A 62 0.28 0.08 9.87
CA THR A 62 0.04 1.51 10.11
C THR A 62 -0.17 2.31 8.82
N GLY A 63 0.24 1.77 7.68
CA GLY A 63 0.17 2.39 6.35
C GLY A 63 -0.62 1.56 5.34
N PHE A 64 -0.31 1.76 4.06
CA PHE A 64 -0.84 0.98 2.94
C PHE A 64 0.11 -0.15 2.59
N VAL A 65 -0.42 -1.25 2.09
CA VAL A 65 0.40 -2.39 1.64
C VAL A 65 -0.11 -2.99 0.34
N LEU A 66 0.82 -3.49 -0.47
CA LEU A 66 0.58 -4.38 -1.59
C LEU A 66 1.31 -5.70 -1.31
N VAL A 67 0.59 -6.80 -1.36
CA VAL A 67 1.10 -8.13 -1.05
C VAL A 67 1.24 -8.95 -2.31
N TYR A 68 2.38 -9.59 -2.46
CA TYR A 68 2.68 -10.49 -3.57
C TYR A 68 3.13 -11.85 -3.04
N VAL A 69 2.64 -12.89 -3.67
CA VAL A 69 3.06 -14.27 -3.45
C VAL A 69 3.58 -14.83 -4.76
N ASN A 70 4.83 -15.26 -4.79
CA ASN A 70 5.49 -15.75 -6.00
C ASN A 70 5.38 -14.77 -7.19
N GLY A 71 5.52 -13.47 -6.92
CA GLY A 71 5.40 -12.39 -7.91
C GLY A 71 3.97 -12.04 -8.34
N ARG A 72 2.96 -12.79 -7.91
CA ARG A 72 1.53 -12.55 -8.21
C ARG A 72 0.91 -11.69 -7.12
N ASN A 73 0.16 -10.65 -7.51
CA ASN A 73 -0.52 -9.78 -6.57
C ASN A 73 -1.63 -10.55 -5.82
N ALA A 74 -1.51 -10.61 -4.50
CA ALA A 74 -2.50 -11.19 -3.61
C ALA A 74 -3.50 -10.13 -3.11
N THR A 75 -3.13 -8.85 -3.13
CA THR A 75 -3.99 -7.75 -2.71
C THR A 75 -5.04 -7.47 -3.77
N THR A 76 -6.31 -7.71 -3.48
CA THR A 76 -7.41 -7.54 -4.44
C THR A 76 -7.95 -6.11 -4.51
N ALA A 77 -7.54 -5.25 -3.59
CA ALA A 77 -7.99 -3.87 -3.47
C ALA A 77 -6.85 -2.89 -3.72
N THR A 78 -7.21 -1.68 -4.12
CA THR A 78 -6.29 -0.55 -4.23
C THR A 78 -6.32 0.26 -2.94
N LEU A 79 -5.22 0.89 -2.54
CA LEU A 79 -5.10 1.64 -1.27
C LEU A 79 -5.56 0.80 -0.07
N TRP A 80 -5.02 -0.39 0.04
CA TRP A 80 -5.36 -1.33 1.09
C TRP A 80 -4.42 -1.19 2.30
N PRO A 81 -4.92 -1.23 3.54
CA PRO A 81 -6.33 -1.33 3.94
C PRO A 81 -7.10 -0.01 3.77
N TYR A 82 -8.31 -0.09 3.24
CA TYR A 82 -9.18 1.07 3.20
C TYR A 82 -9.61 1.47 4.62
N ARG A 83 -9.48 2.76 4.92
CA ARG A 83 -9.81 3.31 6.24
C ARG A 83 -10.96 4.31 6.11
N PRO A 84 -12.21 3.87 6.25
CA PRO A 84 -13.33 4.81 6.29
C PRO A 84 -13.15 5.74 7.49
N ASN A 85 -13.46 7.01 7.31
CA ASN A 85 -13.38 8.04 8.36
C ASN A 85 -11.97 8.29 8.94
N ASN A 86 -10.91 7.98 8.20
CA ASN A 86 -9.51 8.22 8.62
C ASN A 86 -9.20 7.73 10.03
N SER A 87 -9.74 6.58 10.40
CA SER A 87 -9.48 6.00 11.72
C SER A 87 -7.98 5.86 11.96
N PRO A 88 -7.41 6.54 12.97
CA PRO A 88 -6.03 6.35 13.35
C PRO A 88 -5.82 4.93 13.85
N GLY A 89 -4.62 4.42 13.69
CA GLY A 89 -4.24 3.16 14.29
C GLY A 89 -3.81 2.10 13.29
N ILE A 90 -3.82 0.87 13.75
CA ILE A 90 -3.39 -0.30 13.00
C ILE A 90 -4.61 -0.97 12.40
N ALA A 91 -4.61 -1.10 11.09
CA ALA A 91 -5.59 -1.92 10.37
C ALA A 91 -5.09 -3.34 10.25
N SER A 92 -5.99 -4.32 10.35
CA SER A 92 -5.68 -5.74 10.20
C SER A 92 -6.65 -6.39 9.26
N GLN A 93 -6.13 -7.23 8.37
CA GLN A 93 -6.94 -7.98 7.42
C GLN A 93 -6.30 -9.31 7.07
N ASP A 94 -7.13 -10.24 6.61
CA ASP A 94 -6.73 -11.55 6.11
C ASP A 94 -6.88 -11.61 4.60
N ILE A 95 -5.88 -12.18 3.94
CA ILE A 95 -5.85 -12.40 2.49
C ILE A 95 -5.74 -13.89 2.23
N ASP A 96 -6.66 -14.46 1.46
CA ASP A 96 -6.54 -15.83 0.98
C ASP A 96 -5.41 -15.94 -0.05
N ILE A 97 -4.44 -16.80 0.22
CA ILE A 97 -3.30 -17.07 -0.65
C ILE A 97 -3.22 -18.53 -1.10
N THR A 98 -4.25 -19.33 -0.83
CA THR A 98 -4.26 -20.78 -1.07
C THR A 98 -3.81 -21.13 -2.49
N THR A 99 -4.38 -20.46 -3.50
CA THR A 99 -4.09 -20.72 -4.91
C THR A 99 -2.80 -20.09 -5.42
N LEU A 100 -2.12 -19.30 -4.59
CA LEU A 100 -0.87 -18.62 -4.94
C LEU A 100 0.35 -19.40 -4.48
N LEU A 101 0.18 -20.36 -3.56
CA LEU A 101 1.26 -21.20 -3.04
C LEU A 101 1.59 -22.36 -3.98
N SER A 102 2.86 -22.73 -3.97
CA SER A 102 3.38 -23.90 -4.67
C SER A 102 4.19 -24.78 -3.71
N TYR A 103 4.43 -26.04 -4.10
CA TYR A 103 5.35 -26.92 -3.38
C TYR A 103 6.76 -26.34 -3.41
N GLY A 104 7.46 -26.43 -2.30
CA GLY A 104 8.83 -25.95 -2.15
C GLY A 104 8.87 -24.52 -1.57
N ARG A 105 9.73 -23.70 -2.13
CA ARG A 105 9.99 -22.33 -1.63
C ARG A 105 9.05 -21.34 -2.28
N ASN A 106 8.29 -20.63 -1.46
CA ASN A 106 7.40 -19.56 -1.89
C ASN A 106 7.99 -18.22 -1.44
N VAL A 107 7.86 -17.22 -2.27
CA VAL A 107 8.28 -15.84 -1.99
C VAL A 107 7.08 -15.02 -1.56
N ILE A 108 7.18 -14.41 -0.40
CA ILE A 108 6.22 -13.42 0.09
C ILE A 108 6.91 -12.07 0.02
N SER A 109 6.35 -11.15 -0.75
CA SER A 109 6.87 -9.79 -0.88
C SER A 109 5.78 -8.77 -0.56
N ILE A 110 6.13 -7.75 0.20
CA ILE A 110 5.19 -6.70 0.62
C ILE A 110 5.79 -5.35 0.27
N TRP A 111 5.02 -4.50 -0.38
CA TRP A 111 5.34 -3.09 -0.57
C TRP A 111 4.52 -2.28 0.42
N TYR A 112 5.19 -1.64 1.35
CA TYR A 112 4.59 -0.79 2.35
C TYR A 112 4.78 0.69 2.00
N ALA A 113 3.72 1.48 2.18
CA ALA A 113 3.78 2.94 2.11
C ALA A 113 3.19 3.55 3.39
N PRO A 114 3.89 4.49 4.05
CA PRO A 114 3.36 5.13 5.25
C PRO A 114 2.16 6.02 4.94
N CYS A 115 1.17 6.04 5.84
CA CYS A 115 0.05 6.97 5.77
C CYS A 115 0.46 8.29 6.43
N LEU A 116 0.81 9.31 5.63
CA LEU A 116 1.24 10.61 6.13
C LEU A 116 0.11 11.62 6.36
N GLN A 117 -1.13 11.24 6.08
CA GLN A 117 -2.26 12.16 6.25
C GLN A 117 -2.46 12.53 7.71
N PRO A 118 -2.55 13.83 8.06
CA PRO A 118 -2.96 14.22 9.39
C PRO A 118 -4.39 13.73 9.59
N LEU A 119 -4.59 12.96 10.64
CA LEU A 119 -5.90 12.51 11.08
C LEU A 119 -6.64 13.72 11.65
N SER A 120 -7.29 14.50 10.78
CA SER A 120 -8.13 15.61 11.23
C SER A 120 -9.41 15.07 11.87
N PRO A 121 -9.74 15.46 13.11
CA PRO A 121 -10.95 15.01 13.78
C PRO A 121 -12.23 15.71 13.29
N THR A 122 -12.20 16.53 12.27
CA THR A 122 -13.34 17.36 11.87
C THR A 122 -13.83 17.08 10.46
N SER A 123 -15.08 16.74 10.40
CA SER A 123 -16.06 16.64 9.29
C SER A 123 -16.20 15.26 8.65
N GLY A 124 -17.41 14.71 8.85
CA GLY A 124 -17.89 13.47 8.24
C GLY A 124 -18.08 13.57 6.73
N SER A 125 -16.99 13.58 5.99
CA SER A 125 -17.00 13.29 4.57
C SER A 125 -16.05 12.16 4.29
N ILE A 126 -16.48 11.23 3.47
CA ILE A 126 -15.74 10.14 2.87
C ILE A 126 -14.60 10.77 2.06
N GLY A 127 -13.49 11.15 2.68
CA GLY A 127 -12.64 11.99 1.87
C GLY A 127 -11.21 12.23 2.25
N ASN A 128 -10.64 11.62 3.27
CA ASN A 128 -9.30 12.07 3.62
C ASN A 128 -8.17 11.05 3.40
N ALA A 129 -8.37 10.07 2.54
CA ALA A 129 -7.27 9.52 1.76
C ALA A 129 -6.89 10.47 0.59
N PHE A 130 -7.55 11.64 0.48
CA PHE A 130 -7.52 12.53 -0.69
C PHE A 130 -6.85 13.85 -0.30
N ALA A 131 -5.68 14.14 -0.84
CA ALA A 131 -5.07 15.46 -0.73
C ALA A 131 -5.90 16.48 -1.53
N THR A 132 -6.53 17.45 -0.87
CA THR A 132 -7.18 18.56 -1.55
C THR A 132 -6.20 19.71 -1.76
N HIS A 133 -6.15 20.24 -2.95
CA HIS A 133 -5.25 21.34 -3.36
C HIS A 133 -5.56 22.70 -2.71
N SER A 134 -6.62 22.80 -1.88
CA SER A 134 -7.10 24.08 -1.33
C SER A 134 -6.48 24.50 0.00
N ASP A 135 -5.64 23.65 0.64
CA ASP A 135 -5.12 23.95 1.99
C ASP A 135 -3.69 24.53 2.03
N ILE A 136 -3.25 25.18 0.95
CA ILE A 136 -1.86 25.72 0.85
C ILE A 136 -1.65 27.02 1.65
N THR A 137 -2.66 27.59 2.28
CA THR A 137 -2.54 28.94 2.87
C THR A 137 -2.52 29.06 4.39
N SER A 138 -2.39 27.98 5.15
CA SER A 138 -2.32 28.10 6.63
C SER A 138 -1.13 27.38 7.27
N ASP A 139 0.07 27.87 6.97
CA ASP A 139 1.33 27.31 7.52
C ASP A 139 1.62 27.67 8.99
N ARG A 140 0.67 28.19 9.77
CA ARG A 140 1.03 28.69 11.12
C ARG A 140 0.36 28.07 12.33
N GLU A 141 -0.65 27.22 12.22
CA GLU A 141 -1.38 26.74 13.42
C GLU A 141 -1.39 25.22 13.67
N ASN A 142 -0.78 24.40 12.82
CA ASN A 142 -0.85 22.93 12.94
C ASN A 142 0.36 22.23 13.59
N ASN A 143 1.25 23.00 14.26
CA ASN A 143 2.40 22.38 14.97
C ASN A 143 2.04 21.70 16.30
N ALA A 144 0.83 21.83 16.80
CA ALA A 144 0.44 21.25 18.09
C ALA A 144 0.09 19.76 18.02
N PHE A 145 -0.32 19.24 16.86
CA PHE A 145 -0.69 17.84 16.69
C PHE A 145 0.45 16.91 16.26
N ALA A 146 1.55 17.47 15.74
CA ALA A 146 2.74 16.69 15.37
C ALA A 146 3.49 16.16 16.61
N THR A 147 3.20 16.70 17.79
CA THR A 147 3.89 16.36 19.05
C THR A 147 3.34 15.13 19.76
N GLN A 148 2.18 14.61 19.37
CA GLN A 148 1.59 13.43 20.04
C GLN A 148 2.05 12.08 19.46
N TYR A 149 2.75 12.07 18.33
CA TYR A 149 3.43 10.89 17.78
C TYR A 149 4.96 11.00 17.91
N GLN A 150 5.44 11.39 19.09
CA GLN A 150 6.84 11.23 19.49
C GLN A 150 7.09 9.78 19.95
N GLY A 151 7.05 8.85 19.01
CA GLY A 151 7.38 7.47 19.30
C GLY A 151 8.10 6.84 18.13
N SER A 152 9.39 6.80 18.17
CA SER A 152 10.33 6.17 17.25
C SER A 152 10.99 7.13 16.26
N GLN A 153 12.28 7.28 16.39
CA GLN A 153 13.17 7.97 15.44
C GLN A 153 13.38 7.15 14.15
N THR A 154 12.90 5.90 14.12
CA THR A 154 12.81 5.06 12.93
C THR A 154 11.46 5.32 12.26
N GLY A 155 11.45 5.64 10.99
CA GLY A 155 10.27 6.02 10.21
C GLY A 155 9.04 5.17 10.50
N ASP A 156 7.85 5.75 10.35
CA ASP A 156 6.52 5.18 10.71
C ASP A 156 6.15 3.85 10.01
N CYS A 157 7.13 3.14 9.45
CA CYS A 157 6.96 1.92 8.67
C CYS A 157 6.82 0.71 9.59
N GLN A 158 5.61 0.21 9.77
CA GLN A 158 5.36 -0.90 10.67
C GLN A 158 4.34 -1.87 10.10
N ILE A 159 4.74 -3.12 9.96
CA ILE A 159 3.87 -4.22 9.58
C ILE A 159 4.04 -5.40 10.53
N SER A 160 2.97 -6.13 10.74
CA SER A 160 2.99 -7.45 11.37
C SER A 160 2.32 -8.44 10.43
N VAL A 161 2.97 -9.56 10.17
CA VAL A 161 2.53 -10.58 9.23
C VAL A 161 2.46 -11.92 9.91
N CYS A 162 1.35 -12.62 9.77
CA CYS A 162 1.22 -14.01 10.20
C CYS A 162 0.57 -14.81 9.08
N ILE A 163 1.23 -15.87 8.64
CA ILE A 163 0.72 -16.77 7.61
C ILE A 163 0.19 -18.01 8.31
N THR A 164 -1.04 -18.36 8.01
CA THR A 164 -1.69 -19.56 8.52
C THR A 164 -1.93 -20.52 7.36
N THR A 165 -1.51 -21.77 7.49
CA THR A 165 -1.80 -22.83 6.53
C THR A 165 -2.53 -23.96 7.22
N VAL A 166 -3.49 -24.59 6.54
CA VAL A 166 -4.19 -25.77 7.00
C VAL A 166 -3.91 -26.91 6.02
N THR A 167 -3.39 -28.02 6.53
CA THR A 167 -3.09 -29.22 5.73
C THR A 167 -3.63 -30.44 6.46
N GLU A 168 -4.53 -31.19 5.82
CA GLU A 168 -5.18 -32.37 6.42
C GLU A 168 -5.80 -32.07 7.81
N GLY A 169 -6.46 -30.89 7.91
CA GLY A 169 -7.10 -30.41 9.15
C GLY A 169 -6.12 -29.95 10.24
N LYS A 170 -4.80 -29.92 9.96
CA LYS A 170 -3.80 -29.41 10.89
C LYS A 170 -3.41 -27.99 10.50
N GLU A 171 -3.53 -27.09 11.46
CA GLU A 171 -3.13 -25.70 11.32
C GLU A 171 -1.64 -25.54 11.64
N GLN A 172 -0.93 -24.78 10.82
CA GLN A 172 0.43 -24.32 11.05
C GLN A 172 0.52 -22.82 10.85
N ARG A 173 1.16 -22.10 11.77
CA ARG A 173 1.33 -20.67 11.75
C ARG A 173 2.80 -20.28 11.59
N PHE A 174 3.04 -19.31 10.71
CA PHE A 174 4.33 -18.69 10.45
C PHE A 174 4.17 -17.19 10.72
N CYS A 175 4.28 -16.79 11.98
CA CYS A 175 4.21 -15.37 12.33
C CYS A 175 5.61 -14.77 12.27
N ASN A 176 5.72 -13.57 11.72
CA ASN A 176 7.00 -12.95 11.42
C ASN A 176 7.81 -12.62 12.67
N THR A 177 9.10 -12.82 12.55
CA THR A 177 10.13 -12.25 13.41
C THR A 177 11.09 -11.43 12.55
N GLU A 178 11.91 -10.56 13.17
CA GLU A 178 12.93 -9.79 12.43
C GLU A 178 13.87 -10.67 11.61
N ARG A 179 14.10 -11.94 12.05
CA ARG A 179 15.01 -12.88 11.41
C ARG A 179 14.48 -13.48 10.11
N ASP A 180 13.16 -13.40 9.91
CA ASP A 180 12.51 -14.05 8.78
C ASP A 180 12.33 -13.10 7.59
N TRP A 181 12.61 -11.81 7.78
CA TRP A 181 12.35 -10.78 6.81
C TRP A 181 13.59 -9.97 6.44
N LEU A 182 13.79 -9.83 5.14
CA LEU A 182 14.65 -8.80 4.57
C LEU A 182 13.81 -7.58 4.21
N CYS A 183 14.42 -6.41 4.23
CA CYS A 183 13.78 -5.17 3.79
C CYS A 183 14.73 -4.29 2.99
N SER A 184 14.17 -3.42 2.17
CA SER A 184 14.88 -2.45 1.34
C SER A 184 14.02 -1.20 1.17
N ILE A 185 14.65 -0.03 1.08
CA ILE A 185 13.94 1.19 0.70
C ILE A 185 13.38 1.01 -0.71
N ALA A 186 12.11 1.34 -0.89
CA ALA A 186 11.42 1.24 -2.16
C ALA A 186 11.66 2.49 -3.03
N ALA A 187 11.10 2.46 -4.25
CA ALA A 187 11.25 3.55 -5.20
C ALA A 187 10.39 4.79 -4.89
N GLY A 188 9.45 4.67 -3.97
CA GLY A 188 8.50 5.73 -3.61
C GLY A 188 8.80 6.39 -2.28
N LYS A 189 8.31 7.63 -2.12
CA LYS A 189 8.32 8.37 -0.86
C LYS A 189 7.03 9.16 -0.73
N MET A 190 6.27 8.85 0.30
CA MET A 190 5.07 9.60 0.64
C MET A 190 5.44 11.00 1.15
N THR A 191 4.78 12.02 0.63
CA THR A 191 4.93 13.43 1.01
C THR A 191 3.58 14.05 1.34
N ARG A 192 3.56 15.29 1.83
CA ARG A 192 2.29 16.02 2.03
C ARG A 192 1.54 16.33 0.73
N LYS A 193 2.23 16.29 -0.42
CA LYS A 193 1.66 16.55 -1.75
C LYS A 193 1.20 15.27 -2.45
N GLY A 194 1.56 14.12 -1.93
CA GLY A 194 1.28 12.81 -2.50
C GLY A 194 2.53 11.93 -2.54
N GLU A 195 2.66 11.12 -3.55
CA GLU A 195 3.69 10.09 -3.72
C GLU A 195 4.77 10.57 -4.70
N ASP A 196 5.96 10.90 -4.20
CA ASP A 196 7.16 11.04 -5.03
C ASP A 196 7.63 9.67 -5.47
N TYR A 197 8.12 9.55 -6.70
CA TYR A 197 8.56 8.26 -7.24
C TYR A 197 9.85 8.38 -8.07
N ASP A 198 10.86 7.59 -7.72
CA ASP A 198 12.11 7.46 -8.49
C ASP A 198 12.10 6.14 -9.27
N ALA A 199 11.73 6.20 -10.56
CA ALA A 199 11.71 5.00 -11.39
C ALA A 199 13.10 4.40 -11.61
N MET A 200 14.18 5.16 -11.38
CA MET A 200 15.56 4.67 -11.43
C MET A 200 15.91 3.78 -10.23
N ALA A 201 15.24 3.99 -9.08
CA ALA A 201 15.45 3.21 -7.86
C ALA A 201 14.64 1.90 -7.85
N TYR A 202 13.72 1.72 -8.82
CA TYR A 202 12.87 0.53 -8.86
C TYR A 202 13.67 -0.74 -9.17
N GLN A 203 13.64 -1.68 -8.23
CA GLN A 203 14.28 -2.99 -8.38
C GLN A 203 13.30 -3.96 -9.06
N GLN A 204 13.62 -4.43 -10.27
CA GLN A 204 12.72 -5.31 -11.06
C GLN A 204 12.37 -6.61 -10.32
N ASP A 205 13.34 -7.16 -9.58
CA ASP A 205 13.25 -8.49 -8.99
C ASP A 205 12.78 -8.50 -7.53
N TRP A 206 12.33 -7.35 -6.99
CA TRP A 206 11.94 -7.29 -5.58
C TRP A 206 10.79 -8.26 -5.19
N LYS A 207 9.99 -8.69 -6.16
CA LYS A 207 8.91 -9.67 -5.99
C LYS A 207 9.32 -11.11 -6.28
N SER A 208 10.54 -11.30 -6.73
CA SER A 208 11.09 -12.58 -7.15
C SER A 208 11.97 -13.18 -6.07
N PHE A 209 12.46 -14.38 -6.33
CA PHE A 209 13.41 -15.04 -5.46
C PHE A 209 14.75 -14.28 -5.46
N ILE A 210 15.14 -13.73 -4.32
CA ILE A 210 16.42 -13.04 -4.15
C ILE A 210 17.49 -14.08 -3.83
N TYR A 211 18.37 -14.36 -4.81
CA TYR A 211 19.46 -15.34 -4.64
C TYR A 211 20.68 -14.80 -3.91
N ALA A 212 20.86 -13.48 -3.91
CA ALA A 212 21.97 -12.84 -3.24
C ALA A 212 21.47 -11.68 -2.39
N VAL A 213 21.88 -11.64 -1.14
CA VAL A 213 21.72 -10.47 -0.29
C VAL A 213 22.63 -9.39 -0.88
N THR A 214 22.02 -8.38 -1.51
CA THR A 214 22.75 -7.20 -1.97
C THR A 214 22.86 -6.22 -0.79
N PRO A 215 23.77 -5.23 -0.85
CA PRO A 215 23.84 -4.18 0.17
C PRO A 215 22.52 -3.38 0.35
N LEU A 216 21.59 -3.49 -0.62
CA LEU A 216 20.27 -2.83 -0.59
C LEU A 216 19.24 -3.60 0.25
N TRP A 217 19.46 -4.90 0.49
CA TRP A 217 18.56 -5.76 1.26
C TRP A 217 19.20 -6.11 2.59
N ILE A 218 18.60 -5.63 3.67
CA ILE A 218 19.07 -5.83 5.05
C ILE A 218 18.00 -6.54 5.88
N GLY A 219 18.38 -7.06 7.04
CA GLY A 219 17.42 -7.62 7.99
C GLY A 219 16.44 -6.56 8.48
N ALA A 220 15.16 -6.92 8.53
CA ALA A 220 14.18 -6.09 9.21
C ALA A 220 14.45 -6.07 10.72
N GLU A 221 14.04 -4.99 11.39
CA GLU A 221 14.16 -4.88 12.84
C GLU A 221 12.80 -4.89 13.53
N LYS A 222 12.79 -5.24 14.81
CA LYS A 222 11.61 -5.17 15.63
C LYS A 222 11.20 -3.70 15.83
N SER A 223 9.96 -3.41 15.49
CA SER A 223 9.40 -2.08 15.75
C SER A 223 8.89 -1.95 17.18
N MET A 224 9.23 -0.85 17.83
CA MET A 224 8.78 -0.50 19.17
C MET A 224 7.49 0.33 19.11
N LEU A 225 6.38 -0.29 18.72
CA LEU A 225 5.06 0.35 18.85
C LEU A 225 4.68 0.50 20.32
N SER A 226 4.60 1.74 20.79
CA SER A 226 4.27 2.02 22.18
C SER A 226 2.80 1.73 22.53
N HIS A 227 1.86 1.86 21.58
CA HIS A 227 0.42 1.59 21.81
C HIS A 227 -0.30 1.27 20.50
N PRO A 228 -0.55 0.01 20.17
CA PRO A 228 -1.38 -0.34 19.01
C PRO A 228 -2.87 -0.13 19.38
N ILE A 229 -3.48 0.91 18.85
CA ILE A 229 -4.93 0.99 18.80
C ILE A 229 -5.35 0.13 17.61
N LEU A 230 -5.88 -1.05 17.89
CA LEU A 230 -6.47 -1.90 16.88
C LEU A 230 -7.90 -1.44 16.65
N ASN A 231 -8.14 -0.87 15.50
CA ASN A 231 -9.50 -0.71 15.01
C ASN A 231 -9.77 -1.88 14.05
N ASP A 232 -10.79 -2.66 14.35
CA ASP A 232 -11.32 -3.61 13.38
C ASP A 232 -11.95 -2.80 12.26
N ILE A 233 -11.22 -2.67 11.16
CA ILE A 233 -11.71 -2.00 9.97
C ILE A 233 -12.37 -3.07 9.11
N PRO A 234 -13.65 -2.89 8.74
CA PRO A 234 -14.30 -3.82 7.83
C PRO A 234 -13.53 -3.87 6.51
N ASP A 235 -13.30 -5.06 6.01
CA ASP A 235 -12.65 -5.29 4.72
C ASP A 235 -13.57 -4.85 3.58
N ILE A 236 -13.49 -3.57 3.23
CA ILE A 236 -14.22 -3.00 2.11
C ILE A 236 -13.19 -2.63 1.05
N PRO A 237 -13.00 -3.48 0.03
CA PRO A 237 -12.00 -3.20 -0.99
C PRO A 237 -12.39 -1.97 -1.80
N LEU A 238 -11.43 -1.08 -2.04
CA LEU A 238 -11.55 -0.03 -3.04
C LEU A 238 -11.29 -0.62 -4.43
N ARG A 239 -12.17 -0.31 -5.37
CA ARG A 239 -12.05 -0.73 -6.77
C ARG A 239 -12.20 0.44 -7.71
N ALA A 240 -11.51 0.36 -8.84
CA ALA A 240 -11.70 1.29 -9.94
C ALA A 240 -13.16 1.22 -10.45
N ARG A 241 -13.83 2.36 -10.50
CA ARG A 241 -15.23 2.46 -10.94
C ARG A 241 -15.42 3.32 -12.17
N LYS A 242 -14.54 4.29 -12.37
CA LYS A 242 -14.58 5.20 -13.49
C LYS A 242 -13.18 5.70 -13.81
N ILE A 243 -12.90 5.87 -15.08
CA ILE A 243 -11.72 6.56 -15.57
C ILE A 243 -12.19 7.91 -16.11
N PHE A 244 -11.55 8.98 -15.66
CA PHE A 244 -11.71 10.30 -16.23
C PHE A 244 -10.56 10.57 -17.17
N GLU A 245 -10.88 10.93 -18.39
CA GLU A 245 -9.96 11.44 -19.39
C GLU A 245 -9.95 12.97 -19.37
N PRO A 246 -8.90 13.65 -19.81
CA PRO A 246 -8.86 15.10 -19.87
C PRO A 246 -9.85 15.64 -20.92
N ILE A 247 -10.53 16.72 -20.58
CA ILE A 247 -11.41 17.45 -21.50
C ILE A 247 -10.58 18.24 -22.51
N SER A 248 -9.43 18.76 -22.06
CA SER A 248 -8.49 19.50 -22.88
C SER A 248 -7.08 19.40 -22.32
N VAL A 249 -6.10 19.48 -23.21
CA VAL A 249 -4.67 19.46 -22.90
C VAL A 249 -4.01 20.67 -23.54
N TYR A 250 -3.22 21.42 -22.77
CA TYR A 250 -2.42 22.55 -23.23
C TYR A 250 -0.95 22.25 -22.95
N GLU A 251 -0.15 22.34 -23.99
CA GLU A 251 1.28 22.07 -23.92
C GLU A 251 2.09 23.32 -24.26
N SER A 252 3.15 23.53 -23.49
CA SER A 252 4.25 24.46 -23.76
C SER A 252 5.58 23.74 -23.56
N ASP A 253 6.71 24.42 -23.80
CA ASP A 253 8.01 23.78 -23.68
C ASP A 253 8.34 23.33 -22.25
N ASP A 254 7.78 23.96 -21.24
CA ASP A 254 8.07 23.77 -19.81
C ASP A 254 6.87 23.31 -18.97
N THR A 255 5.67 23.36 -19.54
CA THR A 255 4.43 23.06 -18.80
C THR A 255 3.42 22.33 -19.69
N THR A 256 2.90 21.22 -19.21
CA THR A 256 1.71 20.55 -19.77
C THR A 256 0.60 20.61 -18.74
N ARG A 257 -0.60 21.06 -19.17
CA ARG A 257 -1.78 21.14 -18.30
C ARG A 257 -2.94 20.38 -18.91
N CYS A 258 -3.44 19.39 -18.16
CA CYS A 258 -4.61 18.60 -18.51
C CYS A 258 -5.79 19.03 -17.64
N TYR A 259 -6.92 19.42 -18.26
CA TYR A 259 -8.15 19.75 -17.54
C TYR A 259 -9.09 18.56 -17.53
N PHE A 260 -9.67 18.27 -16.38
CA PHE A 260 -10.59 17.18 -16.13
C PHE A 260 -11.99 17.66 -15.78
N PRO A 261 -13.03 16.82 -15.88
CA PRO A 261 -14.35 17.16 -15.39
C PRO A 261 -14.35 17.57 -13.91
N LEU A 262 -15.21 18.54 -13.54
CA LEU A 262 -15.38 18.94 -12.14
C LEU A 262 -15.69 17.74 -11.26
N GLY A 263 -14.99 17.63 -10.13
CA GLY A 263 -15.14 16.53 -9.19
C GLY A 263 -14.40 15.26 -9.57
N ALA A 264 -13.48 15.32 -10.52
CA ALA A 264 -12.58 14.23 -10.79
C ALA A 264 -11.72 13.95 -9.54
N GLU A 265 -11.74 12.70 -9.09
CA GLU A 265 -11.11 12.27 -7.86
C GLU A 265 -10.63 10.84 -8.02
N GLY A 266 -9.37 10.56 -7.69
CA GLY A 266 -8.80 9.23 -7.83
C GLY A 266 -7.29 9.19 -7.90
N GLN A 267 -6.76 8.07 -8.36
CA GLN A 267 -5.33 7.89 -8.64
C GLN A 267 -4.99 8.51 -10.00
N ILE A 268 -3.86 9.17 -10.09
CA ILE A 268 -3.31 9.68 -11.36
C ILE A 268 -2.55 8.57 -12.06
N ARG A 269 -2.80 8.39 -13.37
CA ARG A 269 -1.97 7.62 -14.29
C ARG A 269 -1.61 8.47 -15.50
N LEU A 270 -0.31 8.65 -15.75
CA LEU A 270 0.21 9.34 -16.92
C LEU A 270 1.07 8.38 -17.71
N THR A 271 0.95 8.40 -19.03
CA THR A 271 1.88 7.74 -19.95
C THR A 271 2.78 8.79 -20.58
N ILE A 272 4.07 8.66 -20.33
CA ILE A 272 5.11 9.64 -20.71
C ILE A 272 5.98 9.01 -21.79
N ARG A 273 6.14 9.71 -22.91
CA ARG A 273 6.92 9.25 -24.07
C ARG A 273 8.15 10.08 -24.29
N GLY A 274 9.26 9.42 -24.56
CA GLY A 274 10.51 10.08 -24.92
C GLY A 274 11.20 10.81 -23.79
N ALA A 275 10.89 10.49 -22.53
CA ALA A 275 11.62 10.99 -21.38
C ALA A 275 13.08 10.55 -21.42
N ARG A 276 13.99 11.39 -20.95
CA ARG A 276 15.41 11.04 -20.80
C ARG A 276 15.63 10.31 -19.48
N LYS A 277 16.59 9.41 -19.48
CA LYS A 277 17.00 8.70 -18.26
C LYS A 277 17.45 9.71 -17.20
N GLY A 278 16.80 9.64 -16.02
CA GLY A 278 17.06 10.52 -14.88
C GLY A 278 16.41 11.89 -14.98
N GLN A 279 15.65 12.19 -16.04
CA GLN A 279 14.88 13.43 -16.16
C GLN A 279 13.86 13.53 -15.01
N GLU A 280 13.75 14.72 -14.41
CA GLU A 280 12.82 14.96 -13.30
C GLU A 280 11.66 15.87 -13.74
N ILE A 281 10.45 15.39 -13.49
CA ILE A 281 9.23 16.16 -13.70
C ILE A 281 8.47 16.31 -12.38
N ASP A 282 7.65 17.34 -12.30
CA ASP A 282 6.70 17.58 -11.22
C ASP A 282 5.27 17.35 -11.73
N VAL A 283 4.48 16.60 -11.00
CA VAL A 283 3.07 16.34 -11.30
C VAL A 283 2.25 16.81 -10.10
N ASN A 284 1.65 17.99 -10.16
CA ASN A 284 0.91 18.60 -9.04
C ASN A 284 1.72 18.66 -7.73
N GLY A 285 3.04 18.88 -7.82
CA GLY A 285 3.94 18.91 -6.67
C GLY A 285 4.54 17.58 -6.28
N MET A 286 4.15 16.47 -6.89
CA MET A 286 4.76 15.14 -6.73
C MET A 286 5.92 15.00 -7.72
N ARG A 287 7.08 14.56 -7.23
CA ARG A 287 8.28 14.36 -8.07
C ARG A 287 8.24 12.99 -8.71
N TYR A 288 8.52 12.97 -10.03
CA TYR A 288 8.76 11.73 -10.75
C TYR A 288 10.12 11.80 -11.46
N ARG A 289 10.99 10.82 -11.21
CA ARG A 289 12.25 10.67 -11.88
C ARG A 289 12.19 9.56 -12.90
N CYS A 290 12.33 9.92 -14.17
CA CYS A 290 12.12 9.05 -15.32
C CYS A 290 13.24 8.01 -15.47
N ILE A 291 12.88 6.79 -15.90
CA ILE A 291 13.85 5.75 -16.24
C ILE A 291 14.37 5.87 -17.69
N GLY A 292 13.67 6.62 -18.55
CA GLY A 292 14.01 6.82 -19.96
C GLY A 292 13.52 5.70 -20.87
N LYS A 293 12.44 5.02 -20.53
CA LYS A 293 11.74 4.08 -21.42
C LYS A 293 10.80 4.83 -22.37
N MET A 294 10.46 4.21 -23.52
CA MET A 294 9.65 4.86 -24.54
C MET A 294 8.29 5.29 -24.02
N ASP A 295 7.52 4.41 -23.40
CA ASP A 295 6.21 4.68 -22.83
C ASP A 295 6.26 4.32 -21.35
N GLU A 296 6.86 5.18 -20.54
CA GLU A 296 6.90 4.98 -19.09
C GLU A 296 5.68 5.57 -18.40
N GLN A 297 5.30 4.99 -17.26
CA GLN A 297 4.11 5.39 -16.53
C GLN A 297 4.47 5.98 -15.17
N PHE A 298 3.98 7.21 -14.94
CA PHE A 298 3.78 7.73 -13.61
C PHE A 298 2.42 7.24 -13.09
N PHE A 299 2.40 6.69 -11.90
CA PHE A 299 1.18 6.19 -11.28
C PHE A 299 1.21 6.38 -9.76
N THR A 300 0.21 7.08 -9.22
CA THR A 300 0.07 7.26 -7.78
C THR A 300 -0.55 6.00 -7.16
N ARG A 301 0.28 5.12 -6.58
CA ARG A 301 -0.15 3.82 -6.04
C ARG A 301 -0.86 3.95 -4.71
N PHE A 302 -0.32 4.83 -3.86
CA PHE A 302 -0.74 4.99 -2.47
C PHE A 302 -1.36 6.36 -2.19
N THR A 303 -1.61 7.14 -3.23
CA THR A 303 -2.23 8.48 -3.14
C THR A 303 -3.36 8.62 -4.14
N THR A 304 -4.38 9.39 -3.75
CA THR A 304 -5.42 9.90 -4.65
C THR A 304 -5.43 11.41 -4.59
N VAL A 305 -5.93 12.03 -5.64
CA VAL A 305 -6.10 13.48 -5.74
C VAL A 305 -7.56 13.81 -6.05
N LYS A 306 -8.00 14.98 -5.62
CA LYS A 306 -9.25 15.59 -6.07
C LYS A 306 -8.89 16.90 -6.77
N THR A 307 -9.02 16.92 -8.08
CA THR A 307 -8.58 18.05 -8.88
C THR A 307 -9.34 18.14 -10.20
N ASP A 308 -9.48 19.34 -10.72
CA ASP A 308 -9.96 19.60 -12.07
C ASP A 308 -8.82 19.80 -13.07
N SER A 309 -7.56 19.78 -12.61
CA SER A 309 -6.41 19.88 -13.49
C SER A 309 -5.19 19.14 -12.98
N ILE A 310 -4.44 18.53 -13.90
CA ILE A 310 -3.10 18.00 -13.65
C ILE A 310 -2.11 18.93 -14.36
N ILE A 311 -1.15 19.44 -13.59
CA ILE A 311 -0.06 20.29 -14.09
C ILE A 311 1.23 19.51 -14.01
N ILE A 312 1.90 19.41 -15.16
CA ILE A 312 3.20 18.76 -15.29
C ILE A 312 4.23 19.83 -15.65
N THR A 313 5.29 19.93 -14.87
CA THR A 313 6.38 20.87 -15.13
C THR A 313 7.75 20.18 -15.08
N SER A 314 8.73 20.78 -15.75
CA SER A 314 10.12 20.33 -15.65
C SER A 314 10.73 20.78 -14.33
N ARG A 315 11.42 19.88 -13.62
CA ARG A 315 12.19 20.22 -12.40
C ARG A 315 13.66 20.49 -12.67
N ASP A 316 14.19 19.92 -13.73
CA ASP A 316 15.60 20.03 -14.11
C ASP A 316 15.85 21.07 -15.22
N GLY A 317 14.83 21.85 -15.60
CA GLY A 317 14.88 22.86 -16.65
C GLY A 317 15.00 22.29 -18.06
N THR A 318 14.81 21.00 -18.23
CA THR A 318 14.83 20.37 -19.56
C THR A 318 13.46 20.42 -20.20
N LYS A 319 13.39 20.36 -21.53
CA LYS A 319 12.11 20.25 -22.24
C LYS A 319 11.34 19.05 -21.73
N LEU A 320 10.03 19.23 -21.48
CA LEU A 320 9.15 18.16 -21.06
C LEU A 320 9.08 17.04 -22.12
N PRO A 321 8.97 15.78 -21.69
CA PRO A 321 8.64 14.68 -22.58
C PRO A 321 7.20 14.81 -23.07
N GLU A 322 6.86 14.12 -24.15
CA GLU A 322 5.49 14.05 -24.67
C GLU A 322 4.57 13.36 -23.62
N LEU A 323 3.41 13.94 -23.37
CA LEU A 323 2.35 13.30 -22.62
C LEU A 323 1.46 12.50 -23.58
N ALA A 324 1.67 11.19 -23.64
CA ALA A 324 0.89 10.31 -24.53
C ALA A 324 -0.51 10.00 -24.00
N ASP A 325 -0.69 9.99 -22.66
CA ASP A 325 -1.99 9.73 -22.03
C ASP A 325 -2.03 10.27 -20.60
N ALA A 326 -3.22 10.69 -20.14
CA ALA A 326 -3.48 11.17 -18.79
C ALA A 326 -4.84 10.71 -18.29
N GLU A 327 -4.89 10.13 -17.11
CA GLU A 327 -6.12 9.60 -16.53
C GLU A 327 -6.20 9.87 -15.02
N ILE A 328 -7.43 10.07 -14.53
CA ILE A 328 -7.76 9.99 -13.11
C ILE A 328 -8.67 8.79 -12.90
N ILE A 329 -8.19 7.79 -12.17
CA ILE A 329 -8.90 6.53 -11.91
C ILE A 329 -9.67 6.68 -10.59
N MET A 330 -10.99 6.89 -10.69
CA MET A 330 -11.86 6.97 -9.53
C MET A 330 -11.96 5.64 -8.83
N LEU A 331 -11.74 5.66 -7.52
CA LEU A 331 -11.89 4.51 -6.64
C LEU A 331 -13.17 4.66 -5.80
N LYS A 332 -13.88 3.58 -5.59
CA LYS A 332 -15.00 3.52 -4.65
C LYS A 332 -14.99 2.22 -3.86
N PRO A 333 -15.51 2.24 -2.62
CA PRO A 333 -15.75 1.01 -1.86
C PRO A 333 -16.64 0.04 -2.64
N ASP A 334 -16.28 -1.22 -2.61
CA ASP A 334 -17.09 -2.30 -3.18
C ASP A 334 -18.15 -2.73 -2.15
N GLU A 335 -19.32 -2.11 -2.21
CA GLU A 335 -20.42 -2.39 -1.27
C GLU A 335 -20.99 -3.81 -1.41
N SER A 336 -20.75 -4.49 -2.54
CA SER A 336 -21.18 -5.88 -2.73
C SER A 336 -20.47 -6.85 -1.79
N ALA A 337 -19.29 -6.50 -1.29
CA ALA A 337 -18.58 -7.28 -0.28
C ALA A 337 -19.25 -7.28 1.11
N ARG A 338 -20.25 -6.40 1.34
CA ARG A 338 -21.02 -6.34 2.61
C ARG A 338 -22.17 -7.33 2.68
N ILE A 339 -22.56 -7.94 1.57
CA ILE A 339 -23.62 -8.95 1.53
C ILE A 339 -22.95 -10.32 1.72
N GLY A 340 -22.36 -10.52 2.88
CA GLY A 340 -22.03 -11.86 3.38
C GLY A 340 -23.30 -12.44 4.02
N PHE A 341 -23.77 -13.51 3.46
CA PHE A 341 -24.87 -14.30 3.99
C PHE A 341 -24.48 -15.03 5.27
#